data_9806b3e01d4613bf52f132ca528592eb
#
_entry.id   9806b3e01d4613bf52f132ca528592eb
#
_cell.length_a   1.000
_cell.length_b   1.000
_cell.length_c   1.000
_cell.angle_alpha   90.00
_cell.angle_beta   90.00
_cell.angle_gamma   90.00
#
_symmetry.space_group_name_H-M   'P 1'
#
loop_
_entity.id
_entity.type
_entity.pdbx_description
1 polymer ?
#
loop_
_entity_poly.entity_id
_entity_poly.type
_entity_poly.pdbx_seq_one_letter_code
_entity_poly.pdbx_strand_id
1 'polypeptide(L)'
;MSNIKITCDSTCDLPQALYAKYDVEVIALSVALGEELHRDGVDISAPELFAYVKESSNLPKTSAVSMGEYLDVFGKYVAEGKTVIHINISSSLSASHQNAVLAAQELENVYVVDSRNLSTGSGHLVIEAGEMVAQGLDAATIVARLNEMKERLDASFVLQTLEYLQKGGRCSSVAALGARALQLRPEIRVADGGMGVGKKYRGSMEKSVLDYIRGRLEGRDDIDTRRIFVTHSPMDSDVVAKAIALVKELQPFEEVIETDAGCTICSHCGPNCLGVLFFKKA
;
A
#
# COMPACT_ATOMS: atom_id res chain seq x y z
N MET A 1 -10.31 -2.02 -27.52
CA MET A 1 -9.91 -2.33 -26.13
C MET A 1 -8.39 -2.35 -26.12
N SER A 2 -7.75 -1.87 -25.06
CA SER A 2 -6.30 -1.93 -24.95
C SER A 2 -5.82 -3.39 -24.93
N ASN A 3 -4.66 -3.65 -25.55
CA ASN A 3 -4.02 -4.98 -25.51
C ASN A 3 -3.18 -5.17 -24.22
N ILE A 4 -3.30 -4.26 -23.25
CA ILE A 4 -2.57 -4.30 -21.98
C ILE A 4 -3.55 -4.61 -20.85
N LYS A 5 -3.20 -5.59 -20.02
CA LYS A 5 -3.87 -5.88 -18.76
C LYS A 5 -3.00 -5.43 -17.59
N ILE A 6 -3.57 -4.64 -16.70
CA ILE A 6 -2.92 -4.25 -15.44
C ILE A 6 -3.33 -5.26 -14.38
N THR A 7 -2.35 -5.72 -13.62
CA THR A 7 -2.56 -6.53 -12.42
C THR A 7 -1.78 -5.94 -11.24
N CYS A 8 -2.22 -6.16 -10.02
CA CYS A 8 -1.50 -5.70 -8.84
C CYS A 8 -1.71 -6.64 -7.65
N ASP A 9 -0.88 -6.50 -6.62
CA ASP A 9 -1.10 -7.18 -5.34
C ASP A 9 -2.28 -6.56 -4.58
N SER A 10 -2.94 -7.33 -3.71
CA SER A 10 -4.01 -6.84 -2.81
C SER A 10 -3.55 -5.69 -1.91
N THR A 11 -2.23 -5.62 -1.66
CA THR A 11 -1.61 -4.56 -0.86
C THR A 11 -1.62 -3.17 -1.49
N CYS A 12 -2.26 -2.97 -2.65
CA CYS A 12 -2.42 -1.64 -3.25
C CYS A 12 -3.53 -0.79 -2.59
N ASP A 13 -4.42 -1.42 -1.81
CA ASP A 13 -5.45 -0.78 -0.99
C ASP A 13 -6.31 0.26 -1.73
N LEU A 14 -6.52 0.09 -3.03
CA LEU A 14 -7.38 0.98 -3.81
C LEU A 14 -8.86 0.64 -3.60
N PRO A 15 -9.75 1.63 -3.62
CA PRO A 15 -11.18 1.38 -3.67
C PRO A 15 -11.56 0.55 -4.88
N GLN A 16 -12.54 -0.36 -4.71
CA GLN A 16 -13.02 -1.24 -5.78
C GLN A 16 -13.42 -0.49 -7.06
N ALA A 17 -13.95 0.73 -6.92
CA ALA A 17 -14.30 1.58 -8.04
C ALA A 17 -13.10 1.96 -8.92
N LEU A 18 -11.91 2.13 -8.34
CA LEU A 18 -10.69 2.44 -9.09
C LEU A 18 -10.14 1.20 -9.79
N TYR A 19 -10.18 0.02 -9.16
CA TYR A 19 -9.86 -1.24 -9.84
C TYR A 19 -10.77 -1.48 -11.04
N ALA A 20 -12.07 -1.27 -10.88
CA ALA A 20 -13.05 -1.41 -11.96
C ALA A 20 -12.84 -0.37 -13.08
N LYS A 21 -12.56 0.89 -12.72
CA LYS A 21 -12.34 1.99 -13.69
C LYS A 21 -11.19 1.68 -14.65
N TYR A 22 -10.11 1.08 -14.16
CA TYR A 22 -8.91 0.81 -14.96
C TYR A 22 -8.77 -0.67 -15.36
N ASP A 23 -9.82 -1.48 -15.18
CA ASP A 23 -9.81 -2.93 -15.46
C ASP A 23 -8.61 -3.65 -14.84
N VAL A 24 -8.36 -3.43 -13.55
CA VAL A 24 -7.24 -4.01 -12.81
C VAL A 24 -7.65 -5.35 -12.20
N GLU A 25 -6.84 -6.40 -12.40
CA GLU A 25 -6.97 -7.66 -11.67
C GLU A 25 -6.11 -7.63 -10.41
N VAL A 26 -6.72 -7.90 -9.26
CA VAL A 26 -6.03 -7.92 -7.97
C VAL A 26 -5.64 -9.36 -7.62
N ILE A 27 -4.37 -9.58 -7.30
CA ILE A 27 -3.85 -10.87 -6.86
C ILE A 27 -3.66 -10.81 -5.34
N ALA A 28 -4.43 -11.63 -4.63
CA ALA A 28 -4.50 -11.56 -3.17
C ALA A 28 -3.31 -12.24 -2.50
N LEU A 29 -2.65 -11.54 -1.58
CA LEU A 29 -1.75 -12.15 -0.62
C LEU A 29 -2.56 -12.99 0.38
N SER A 30 -1.88 -13.89 1.09
CA SER A 30 -2.51 -14.71 2.12
C SER A 30 -2.28 -14.15 3.51
N VAL A 31 -3.31 -14.29 4.35
CA VAL A 31 -3.31 -13.92 5.77
C VAL A 31 -3.70 -15.14 6.60
N ALA A 32 -2.82 -15.59 7.49
CA ALA A 32 -3.07 -16.71 8.39
C ALA A 32 -3.54 -16.22 9.76
N LEU A 33 -4.67 -16.72 10.23
CA LEU A 33 -5.23 -16.55 11.55
C LEU A 33 -5.14 -17.90 12.29
N GLY A 34 -4.05 -18.11 13.03
CA GLY A 34 -3.73 -19.43 13.57
C GLY A 34 -3.41 -20.43 12.46
N GLU A 35 -4.23 -21.47 12.33
CA GLU A 35 -4.10 -22.51 11.28
C GLU A 35 -4.95 -22.23 10.04
N GLU A 36 -5.87 -21.27 10.11
CA GLU A 36 -6.73 -20.88 9.00
C GLU A 36 -6.02 -19.90 8.08
N LEU A 37 -6.07 -20.18 6.78
CA LEU A 37 -5.47 -19.35 5.74
C LEU A 37 -6.56 -18.65 4.93
N HIS A 38 -6.45 -17.34 4.86
CA HIS A 38 -7.38 -16.45 4.16
C HIS A 38 -6.69 -15.70 3.05
N ARG A 39 -7.49 -15.21 2.09
CA ARG A 39 -7.03 -14.34 0.98
C ARG A 39 -7.42 -12.90 1.25
N ASP A 40 -6.44 -12.02 1.28
CA ASP A 40 -6.59 -10.60 1.60
C ASP A 40 -7.59 -9.91 0.65
N GLY A 41 -8.65 -9.32 1.24
CA GLY A 41 -9.72 -8.65 0.50
C GLY A 41 -10.68 -9.56 -0.27
N VAL A 42 -10.59 -10.90 -0.09
CA VAL A 42 -11.46 -11.89 -0.74
C VAL A 42 -12.38 -12.56 0.30
N ASP A 43 -11.81 -13.15 1.33
CA ASP A 43 -12.53 -13.93 2.33
C ASP A 43 -12.19 -13.53 3.78
N ILE A 44 -11.54 -12.40 3.96
CA ILE A 44 -11.26 -11.78 5.25
C ILE A 44 -11.29 -10.26 5.14
N SER A 45 -11.79 -9.60 6.18
CA SER A 45 -11.81 -8.15 6.36
C SER A 45 -10.97 -7.70 7.55
N ALA A 46 -10.55 -6.44 7.57
CA ALA A 46 -9.77 -5.88 8.68
C ALA A 46 -10.51 -5.92 10.04
N PRO A 47 -11.85 -5.69 10.14
CA PRO A 47 -12.58 -5.89 11.38
C PRO A 47 -12.52 -7.34 11.91
N GLU A 48 -12.66 -8.36 11.03
CA GLU A 48 -12.57 -9.77 11.41
C GLU A 48 -11.16 -10.13 11.87
N LEU A 49 -10.13 -9.64 11.19
CA LEU A 49 -8.74 -9.79 11.60
C LEU A 49 -8.50 -9.26 13.01
N PHE A 50 -8.98 -8.05 13.32
CA PHE A 50 -8.79 -7.47 14.66
C PHE A 50 -9.67 -8.12 15.72
N ALA A 51 -10.85 -8.66 15.37
CA ALA A 51 -11.66 -9.49 16.27
C ALA A 51 -10.88 -10.75 16.68
N TYR A 52 -10.28 -11.46 15.72
CA TYR A 52 -9.41 -12.61 16.00
C TYR A 52 -8.26 -12.25 16.94
N VAL A 53 -7.54 -11.14 16.67
CA VAL A 53 -6.43 -10.72 17.56
C VAL A 53 -6.90 -10.43 18.97
N LYS A 54 -8.06 -9.79 19.12
CA LYS A 54 -8.65 -9.47 20.42
C LYS A 54 -9.02 -10.73 21.21
N GLU A 55 -9.55 -11.76 20.54
CA GLU A 55 -9.99 -13.00 21.17
C GLU A 55 -8.83 -13.95 21.49
N SER A 56 -7.93 -14.14 20.51
CA SER A 56 -6.85 -15.12 20.61
C SER A 56 -5.57 -14.59 21.25
N SER A 57 -5.39 -13.25 21.29
CA SER A 57 -4.13 -12.57 21.61
C SER A 57 -2.96 -12.94 20.68
N ASN A 58 -3.23 -13.61 19.55
CA ASN A 58 -2.24 -13.93 18.53
C ASN A 58 -2.29 -12.92 17.39
N LEU A 59 -1.12 -12.54 16.88
CA LEU A 59 -1.05 -11.69 15.69
C LEU A 59 -1.20 -12.53 14.41
N PRO A 60 -1.83 -11.97 13.36
CA PRO A 60 -1.90 -12.60 12.06
C PRO A 60 -0.50 -12.71 11.43
N LYS A 61 -0.36 -13.65 10.50
CA LYS A 61 0.85 -13.80 9.67
C LYS A 61 0.47 -13.64 8.21
N THR A 62 1.33 -13.01 7.43
CA THR A 62 1.10 -12.82 5.99
C THR A 62 2.07 -13.64 5.17
N SER A 63 1.62 -14.10 4.00
CA SER A 63 2.44 -14.81 3.03
C SER A 63 2.39 -14.13 1.67
N ALA A 64 3.51 -14.13 0.97
CA ALA A 64 3.62 -13.67 -0.40
C ALA A 64 2.76 -14.54 -1.33
N VAL A 65 2.30 -13.96 -2.43
CA VAL A 65 1.73 -14.71 -3.56
C VAL A 65 2.80 -15.65 -4.11
N SER A 66 2.45 -16.88 -4.39
CA SER A 66 3.35 -17.89 -4.94
C SER A 66 3.62 -17.65 -6.44
N MET A 67 4.75 -18.20 -6.94
CA MET A 67 5.03 -18.19 -8.39
C MET A 67 3.92 -18.86 -9.20
N GLY A 68 3.34 -19.96 -8.68
CA GLY A 68 2.26 -20.69 -9.35
C GLY A 68 1.01 -19.83 -9.53
N GLU A 69 0.58 -19.11 -8.49
CA GLU A 69 -0.57 -18.20 -8.58
C GLU A 69 -0.32 -17.05 -9.57
N TYR A 70 0.90 -16.51 -9.65
CA TYR A 70 1.24 -15.53 -10.68
C TYR A 70 1.22 -16.12 -12.08
N LEU A 71 1.76 -17.34 -12.27
CA LEU A 71 1.71 -18.05 -13.55
C LEU A 71 0.28 -18.26 -14.04
N ASP A 72 -0.63 -18.68 -13.15
CA ASP A 72 -2.03 -18.89 -13.48
C ASP A 72 -2.70 -17.58 -13.96
N VAL A 73 -2.50 -16.48 -13.24
CA VAL A 73 -3.11 -15.20 -13.59
C VAL A 73 -2.47 -14.58 -14.84
N PHE A 74 -1.15 -14.54 -14.92
CA PHE A 74 -0.45 -13.95 -16.06
C PHE A 74 -0.69 -14.77 -17.32
N GLY A 75 -0.59 -16.13 -17.22
CA GLY A 75 -0.81 -17.06 -18.31
C GLY A 75 -2.19 -16.96 -18.93
N LYS A 76 -3.23 -16.75 -18.11
CA LYS A 76 -4.60 -16.47 -18.56
C LYS A 76 -4.63 -15.29 -19.55
N TYR A 77 -4.03 -14.17 -19.19
CA TYR A 77 -4.05 -12.97 -20.03
C TYR A 77 -3.12 -13.04 -21.23
N VAL A 78 -1.97 -13.69 -21.10
CA VAL A 78 -1.04 -13.96 -22.22
C VAL A 78 -1.72 -14.86 -23.25
N ALA A 79 -2.46 -15.89 -22.82
CA ALA A 79 -3.24 -16.75 -23.72
C ALA A 79 -4.37 -16.01 -24.45
N GLU A 80 -4.89 -14.92 -23.87
CA GLU A 80 -5.82 -14.00 -24.55
C GLU A 80 -5.11 -13.03 -25.53
N GLY A 81 -3.80 -13.13 -25.69
CA GLY A 81 -2.98 -12.26 -26.52
C GLY A 81 -2.68 -10.89 -25.89
N LYS A 82 -2.87 -10.72 -24.59
CA LYS A 82 -2.61 -9.46 -23.87
C LYS A 82 -1.19 -9.38 -23.37
N THR A 83 -0.67 -8.17 -23.26
CA THR A 83 0.51 -7.83 -22.48
C THR A 83 0.12 -7.55 -21.05
N VAL A 84 0.80 -8.13 -20.08
CA VAL A 84 0.54 -7.92 -18.65
C VAL A 84 1.54 -6.93 -18.06
N ILE A 85 1.06 -5.93 -17.32
CA ILE A 85 1.87 -5.09 -16.45
C ILE A 85 1.42 -5.35 -15.01
N HIS A 86 2.31 -5.95 -14.22
CA HIS A 86 2.06 -6.27 -12.82
C HIS A 86 2.81 -5.31 -11.89
N ILE A 87 2.12 -4.78 -10.88
CA ILE A 87 2.69 -3.85 -9.89
C ILE A 87 2.63 -4.49 -8.51
N ASN A 88 3.81 -4.79 -7.94
CA ASN A 88 3.96 -5.43 -6.64
C ASN A 88 4.14 -4.42 -5.50
N ILE A 89 3.84 -4.86 -4.28
CA ILE A 89 4.44 -4.32 -3.07
C ILE A 89 5.97 -4.38 -3.16
N SER A 90 6.66 -3.47 -2.48
CA SER A 90 8.13 -3.40 -2.48
C SER A 90 8.80 -4.78 -2.28
N SER A 91 9.80 -5.05 -3.10
CA SER A 91 10.67 -6.23 -3.00
C SER A 91 11.42 -6.32 -1.67
N SER A 92 11.61 -5.19 -0.98
CA SER A 92 12.20 -5.16 0.37
C SER A 92 11.23 -5.60 1.48
N LEU A 93 9.92 -5.68 1.20
CA LEU A 93 8.86 -5.95 2.18
C LEU A 93 8.25 -7.34 2.01
N SER A 94 8.24 -7.89 0.80
CA SER A 94 7.63 -9.18 0.48
C SER A 94 8.40 -9.91 -0.63
N ALA A 95 8.38 -11.24 -0.58
CA ALA A 95 8.87 -12.08 -1.67
C ALA A 95 7.95 -12.08 -2.91
N SER A 96 6.77 -11.43 -2.85
CA SER A 96 5.81 -11.37 -3.97
C SER A 96 6.47 -10.87 -5.25
N HIS A 97 7.28 -9.81 -5.18
CA HIS A 97 7.98 -9.30 -6.36
C HIS A 97 8.91 -10.35 -6.99
N GLN A 98 9.74 -11.03 -6.19
CA GLN A 98 10.63 -12.08 -6.70
C GLN A 98 9.85 -13.22 -7.36
N ASN A 99 8.74 -13.64 -6.73
CA ASN A 99 7.88 -14.71 -7.27
C ASN A 99 7.21 -14.28 -8.59
N ALA A 100 6.75 -13.01 -8.68
CA ALA A 100 6.18 -12.46 -9.90
C ALA A 100 7.22 -12.36 -11.04
N VAL A 101 8.46 -11.97 -10.73
CA VAL A 101 9.56 -11.93 -11.71
C VAL A 101 9.87 -13.33 -12.24
N LEU A 102 9.94 -14.33 -11.36
CA LEU A 102 10.15 -15.72 -11.77
C LEU A 102 9.02 -16.24 -12.67
N ALA A 103 7.76 -15.93 -12.32
CA ALA A 103 6.61 -16.27 -13.15
C ALA A 103 6.66 -15.58 -14.54
N ALA A 104 7.06 -14.30 -14.57
CA ALA A 104 7.18 -13.54 -15.81
C ALA A 104 8.28 -14.08 -16.75
N GLN A 105 9.32 -14.73 -16.21
CA GLN A 105 10.39 -15.35 -17.03
C GLN A 105 9.93 -16.57 -17.81
N GLU A 106 8.84 -17.22 -17.37
CA GLU A 106 8.24 -18.39 -18.05
C GLU A 106 7.22 -17.98 -19.13
N LEU A 107 6.95 -16.68 -19.28
CA LEU A 107 5.90 -16.15 -20.15
C LEU A 107 6.44 -15.03 -21.02
N GLU A 108 5.88 -14.86 -22.22
CA GLU A 108 6.14 -13.69 -23.06
C GLU A 108 5.19 -12.53 -22.69
N ASN A 109 5.61 -11.31 -22.94
CA ASN A 109 4.79 -10.09 -22.77
C ASN A 109 4.27 -9.85 -21.32
N VAL A 110 5.06 -10.18 -20.31
CA VAL A 110 4.78 -9.88 -18.92
C VAL A 110 5.86 -8.96 -18.35
N TYR A 111 5.45 -7.83 -17.82
CA TYR A 111 6.31 -6.83 -17.19
C TYR A 111 5.97 -6.74 -15.70
N VAL A 112 6.99 -6.78 -14.85
CA VAL A 112 6.82 -6.69 -13.39
C VAL A 112 7.49 -5.41 -12.89
N VAL A 113 6.73 -4.59 -12.18
CA VAL A 113 7.19 -3.31 -11.62
C VAL A 113 7.25 -3.42 -10.10
N ASP A 114 8.45 -3.33 -9.54
CA ASP A 114 8.64 -3.12 -8.11
C ASP A 114 8.22 -1.69 -7.75
N SER A 115 7.13 -1.54 -7.01
CA SER A 115 6.67 -0.20 -6.60
C SER A 115 7.64 0.50 -5.65
N ARG A 116 8.52 -0.24 -4.98
CA ARG A 116 9.34 0.22 -3.86
C ARG A 116 8.50 0.91 -2.77
N ASN A 117 7.24 0.55 -2.70
CA ASN A 117 6.26 1.16 -1.81
C ASN A 117 5.29 0.10 -1.28
N LEU A 118 4.28 0.53 -0.54
CA LEU A 118 3.20 -0.29 0.01
C LEU A 118 1.89 0.50 -0.06
N SER A 119 0.78 -0.20 0.16
CA SER A 119 -0.56 0.37 0.26
C SER A 119 -0.87 1.27 -0.94
N THR A 120 -1.58 2.36 -0.75
CA THR A 120 -1.91 3.30 -1.82
C THR A 120 -0.71 4.02 -2.42
N GLY A 121 0.51 3.89 -1.86
CA GLY A 121 1.74 4.25 -2.56
C GLY A 121 1.95 3.38 -3.82
N SER A 122 1.78 2.06 -3.70
CA SER A 122 1.72 1.17 -4.87
C SER A 122 0.48 1.44 -5.71
N GLY A 123 -0.65 1.75 -5.06
CA GLY A 123 -1.91 2.10 -5.70
C GLY A 123 -1.81 3.32 -6.61
N HIS A 124 -1.01 4.33 -6.26
CA HIS A 124 -0.72 5.46 -7.14
C HIS A 124 -0.16 5.00 -8.51
N LEU A 125 0.81 4.07 -8.49
CA LEU A 125 1.40 3.55 -9.73
C LEU A 125 0.38 2.75 -10.56
N VAL A 126 -0.55 2.05 -9.91
CA VAL A 126 -1.63 1.32 -10.59
C VAL A 126 -2.54 2.29 -11.34
N ILE A 127 -2.90 3.42 -10.72
CA ILE A 127 -3.73 4.45 -11.37
C ILE A 127 -2.97 5.10 -12.53
N GLU A 128 -1.72 5.49 -12.33
CA GLU A 128 -0.89 6.08 -13.41
C GLU A 128 -0.74 5.11 -14.60
N ALA A 129 -0.56 3.79 -14.32
CA ALA A 129 -0.56 2.79 -15.38
C ALA A 129 -1.90 2.77 -16.14
N GLY A 130 -3.03 2.79 -15.42
CA GLY A 130 -4.36 2.83 -16.03
C GLY A 130 -4.60 4.08 -16.89
N GLU A 131 -4.16 5.23 -16.43
CA GLU A 131 -4.25 6.49 -17.17
C GLU A 131 -3.38 6.45 -18.45
N MET A 132 -2.17 5.89 -18.37
CA MET A 132 -1.29 5.73 -19.52
C MET A 132 -1.81 4.71 -20.55
N VAL A 133 -2.43 3.62 -20.08
CA VAL A 133 -3.13 2.66 -20.95
C VAL A 133 -4.30 3.35 -21.68
N ALA A 134 -5.08 4.16 -20.99
CA ALA A 134 -6.18 4.91 -21.58
C ALA A 134 -5.71 5.95 -22.62
N GLN A 135 -4.49 6.47 -22.47
CA GLN A 135 -3.81 7.36 -23.44
C GLN A 135 -3.23 6.60 -24.65
N GLY A 136 -3.26 5.26 -24.64
CA GLY A 136 -2.77 4.43 -25.74
C GLY A 136 -1.25 4.24 -25.77
N LEU A 137 -0.55 4.44 -24.66
CA LEU A 137 0.88 4.17 -24.56
C LEU A 137 1.15 2.65 -24.62
N ASP A 138 2.31 2.28 -25.18
CA ASP A 138 2.78 0.89 -25.16
C ASP A 138 3.32 0.48 -23.79
N ALA A 139 3.38 -0.84 -23.54
CA ALA A 139 3.75 -1.40 -22.24
C ALA A 139 5.19 -1.01 -21.82
N ALA A 140 6.15 -1.00 -22.72
CA ALA A 140 7.54 -0.67 -22.41
C ALA A 140 7.67 0.79 -21.96
N THR A 141 6.97 1.71 -22.65
CA THR A 141 6.88 3.12 -22.28
C THR A 141 6.22 3.31 -20.91
N ILE A 142 5.10 2.60 -20.64
CA ILE A 142 4.42 2.66 -19.35
C ILE A 142 5.36 2.21 -18.23
N VAL A 143 5.99 1.05 -18.38
CA VAL A 143 6.91 0.51 -17.37
C VAL A 143 8.10 1.44 -17.11
N ALA A 144 8.67 2.04 -18.14
CA ALA A 144 9.76 3.00 -17.99
C ALA A 144 9.30 4.22 -17.15
N ARG A 145 8.14 4.80 -17.47
CA ARG A 145 7.57 5.94 -16.72
C ARG A 145 7.23 5.57 -15.27
N LEU A 146 6.64 4.40 -15.02
CA LEU A 146 6.35 3.95 -13.66
C LEU A 146 7.64 3.83 -12.83
N ASN A 147 8.72 3.33 -13.42
CA ASN A 147 10.02 3.23 -12.76
C ASN A 147 10.66 4.60 -12.43
N GLU A 148 10.38 5.64 -13.21
CA GLU A 148 10.76 7.02 -12.88
C GLU A 148 9.85 7.62 -11.79
N MET A 149 8.54 7.41 -11.92
CA MET A 149 7.54 8.00 -11.03
C MET A 149 7.64 7.46 -9.60
N LYS A 150 7.93 6.17 -9.39
CA LYS A 150 8.03 5.57 -8.06
C LYS A 150 9.04 6.27 -7.14
N GLU A 151 10.09 6.87 -7.68
CA GLU A 151 11.11 7.57 -6.91
C GLU A 151 10.59 8.89 -6.30
N ARG A 152 9.46 9.38 -6.80
CA ARG A 152 8.80 10.60 -6.31
C ARG A 152 7.68 10.32 -5.30
N LEU A 153 7.34 9.05 -5.05
CA LEU A 153 6.32 8.71 -4.07
C LEU A 153 6.79 9.08 -2.66
N ASP A 154 5.94 9.83 -1.98
CA ASP A 154 6.11 10.19 -0.58
C ASP A 154 5.03 9.47 0.22
N ALA A 155 5.43 8.39 0.88
CA ALA A 155 4.53 7.55 1.66
C ALA A 155 4.97 7.51 3.12
N SER A 156 4.04 7.77 4.00
CA SER A 156 4.26 7.67 5.44
C SER A 156 2.95 7.45 6.18
N PHE A 157 3.04 6.97 7.40
CA PHE A 157 1.89 6.73 8.25
C PHE A 157 2.26 6.84 9.73
N VAL A 158 1.28 7.10 10.60
CA VAL A 158 1.42 7.15 12.05
C VAL A 158 0.69 5.97 12.67
N LEU A 159 1.31 5.35 13.67
CA LEU A 159 0.82 4.13 14.33
C LEU A 159 0.35 4.41 15.75
N GLN A 160 -0.69 3.70 16.18
CA GLN A 160 -1.07 3.65 17.60
C GLN A 160 -0.07 2.82 18.41
N THR A 161 0.40 1.71 17.87
CA THR A 161 1.31 0.76 18.52
C THR A 161 2.36 0.26 17.56
N LEU A 162 3.54 -0.08 18.09
CA LEU A 162 4.63 -0.68 17.31
C LEU A 162 4.60 -2.21 17.33
N GLU A 163 3.73 -2.82 18.12
CA GLU A 163 3.73 -4.26 18.35
C GLU A 163 3.61 -5.07 17.07
N TYR A 164 2.65 -4.71 16.21
CA TYR A 164 2.41 -5.39 14.94
C TYR A 164 3.62 -5.29 14.01
N LEU A 165 4.16 -4.09 13.87
CA LEU A 165 5.30 -3.84 12.98
C LEU A 165 6.59 -4.50 13.50
N GLN A 166 6.79 -4.53 14.82
CA GLN A 166 7.92 -5.17 15.46
C GLN A 166 7.88 -6.70 15.28
N LYS A 167 6.72 -7.32 15.57
CA LYS A 167 6.54 -8.78 15.40
C LYS A 167 6.49 -9.18 13.92
N GLY A 168 6.00 -8.30 13.06
CA GLY A 168 5.99 -8.48 11.61
C GLY A 168 7.38 -8.45 10.96
N GLY A 169 8.37 -7.81 11.58
CA GLY A 169 9.77 -7.82 11.13
C GLY A 169 10.09 -7.04 9.87
N ARG A 170 9.17 -6.20 9.35
CA ARG A 170 9.35 -5.42 8.10
C ARG A 170 9.94 -4.03 8.31
N CYS A 171 10.23 -3.65 9.56
CA CYS A 171 10.88 -2.38 9.89
C CYS A 171 11.97 -2.61 10.96
N SER A 172 13.21 -2.80 10.54
CA SER A 172 14.33 -3.09 11.44
C SER A 172 14.60 -1.97 12.46
N SER A 173 14.36 -0.71 12.07
CA SER A 173 14.56 0.44 12.97
C SER A 173 13.54 0.50 14.13
N VAL A 174 12.41 -0.20 14.04
CA VAL A 174 11.45 -0.34 15.13
C VAL A 174 12.01 -1.22 16.25
N ALA A 175 12.73 -2.28 15.92
CA ALA A 175 13.36 -3.14 16.90
C ALA A 175 14.37 -2.38 17.80
N ALA A 176 15.00 -1.34 17.26
CA ALA A 176 15.96 -0.52 17.99
C ALA A 176 15.33 0.46 19.01
N LEU A 177 14.00 0.68 18.95
CA LEU A 177 13.33 1.66 19.83
C LEU A 177 13.14 1.16 21.28
N GLY A 178 13.18 -0.16 21.51
CA GLY A 178 13.01 -0.77 22.82
C GLY A 178 11.66 -0.50 23.50
N ALA A 179 11.51 -0.93 24.76
CA ALA A 179 10.25 -0.85 25.52
C ALA A 179 9.75 0.59 25.79
N ARG A 180 10.63 1.59 25.74
CA ARG A 180 10.24 3.01 25.92
C ARG A 180 9.38 3.57 24.80
N ALA A 181 9.28 2.88 23.67
CA ALA A 181 8.48 3.29 22.52
C ALA A 181 6.97 3.07 22.68
N LEU A 182 6.54 2.32 23.68
CA LEU A 182 5.12 1.96 23.91
C LEU A 182 4.18 3.16 24.14
N GLN A 183 4.70 4.32 24.54
CA GLN A 183 3.91 5.55 24.76
C GLN A 183 4.01 6.55 23.63
N LEU A 184 4.76 6.21 22.57
CA LEU A 184 4.96 7.08 21.41
C LEU A 184 4.04 6.64 20.26
N ARG A 185 3.66 7.63 19.46
CA ARG A 185 3.00 7.43 18.16
C ARG A 185 4.03 7.75 17.07
N PRO A 186 4.79 6.74 16.62
CA PRO A 186 5.83 7.00 15.62
C PRO A 186 5.22 7.15 14.24
N GLU A 187 5.76 8.09 13.49
CA GLU A 187 5.68 8.11 12.05
C GLU A 187 6.60 7.03 11.49
N ILE A 188 6.12 6.29 10.52
CA ILE A 188 6.90 5.39 9.68
C ILE A 188 6.95 6.00 8.28
N ARG A 189 8.12 6.06 7.69
CA ARG A 189 8.35 6.53 6.32
C ARG A 189 8.79 5.39 5.45
N VAL A 190 8.30 5.38 4.23
CA VAL A 190 8.79 4.48 3.19
C VAL A 190 9.87 5.23 2.42
N ALA A 191 11.06 4.65 2.38
CA ALA A 191 12.19 5.19 1.64
C ALA A 191 13.03 4.03 1.10
N ASP A 192 13.52 4.15 -0.13
CA ASP A 192 14.31 3.13 -0.80
C ASP A 192 13.70 1.73 -0.78
N GLY A 193 12.36 1.65 -0.83
CA GLY A 193 11.61 0.41 -0.78
C GLY A 193 11.44 -0.19 0.62
N GLY A 194 12.10 0.35 1.64
CA GLY A 194 12.03 -0.11 3.03
C GLY A 194 11.26 0.85 3.93
N MET A 195 11.07 0.45 5.20
CA MET A 195 10.42 1.26 6.22
C MET A 195 11.41 1.74 7.27
N GLY A 196 11.30 3.01 7.64
CA GLY A 196 12.11 3.64 8.69
C GLY A 196 11.27 4.47 9.65
N VAL A 197 11.73 4.58 10.91
CA VAL A 197 11.09 5.44 11.91
C VAL A 197 11.42 6.89 11.63
N GLY A 198 10.37 7.70 11.45
CA GLY A 198 10.47 9.15 11.31
C GLY A 198 10.27 9.89 12.64
N LYS A 199 9.45 10.94 12.60
CA LYS A 199 9.09 11.77 13.76
C LYS A 199 8.26 10.93 14.76
N LYS A 200 8.32 11.32 16.02
CA LYS A 200 7.59 10.66 17.11
C LYS A 200 6.61 11.65 17.73
N TYR A 201 5.35 11.29 17.74
CA TYR A 201 4.26 12.10 18.29
C TYR A 201 3.86 11.60 19.67
N ARG A 202 3.18 12.43 20.44
CA ARG A 202 2.70 12.13 21.80
C ARG A 202 1.29 12.67 22.00
N GLY A 203 0.52 12.00 22.83
CA GLY A 203 -0.85 12.39 23.18
C GLY A 203 -1.89 11.41 22.64
N SER A 204 -3.13 11.86 22.49
CA SER A 204 -4.21 11.06 21.89
C SER A 204 -3.87 10.67 20.44
N MET A 205 -4.55 9.64 19.91
CA MET A 205 -4.37 9.26 18.50
C MET A 205 -4.82 10.39 17.58
N GLU A 206 -5.94 11.03 17.85
CA GLU A 206 -6.42 12.19 17.10
C GLU A 206 -5.36 13.29 17.01
N LYS A 207 -4.84 13.73 18.17
CA LYS A 207 -3.78 14.76 18.19
C LYS A 207 -2.56 14.33 17.37
N SER A 208 -2.14 13.08 17.50
CA SER A 208 -0.96 12.56 16.80
C SER A 208 -1.16 12.49 15.29
N VAL A 209 -2.36 12.12 14.82
CA VAL A 209 -2.74 12.13 13.40
C VAL A 209 -2.70 13.56 12.84
N LEU A 210 -3.31 14.52 13.54
CA LEU A 210 -3.36 15.90 13.06
C LEU A 210 -1.96 16.55 13.06
N ASP A 211 -1.16 16.35 14.11
CA ASP A 211 0.23 16.82 14.16
C ASP A 211 1.11 16.17 13.08
N TYR A 212 0.86 14.88 12.78
CA TYR A 212 1.54 14.17 11.71
C TYR A 212 1.19 14.79 10.35
N ILE A 213 -0.09 14.97 10.03
CA ILE A 213 -0.54 15.56 8.75
C ILE A 213 0.05 16.97 8.57
N ARG A 214 0.03 17.81 9.59
CA ARG A 214 0.71 19.13 9.54
C ARG A 214 2.19 18.96 9.21
N GLY A 215 2.86 18.08 9.91
CA GLY A 215 4.29 17.80 9.68
C GLY A 215 4.64 17.26 8.30
N ARG A 216 3.65 16.72 7.58
CA ARG A 216 3.85 16.16 6.23
C ARG A 216 3.48 17.13 5.10
N LEU A 217 2.52 18.03 5.33
CA LEU A 217 1.91 18.84 4.28
C LEU A 217 2.11 20.34 4.43
N GLU A 218 2.22 20.85 5.68
CA GLU A 218 2.23 22.28 5.95
C GLU A 218 3.49 22.95 5.39
N GLY A 219 3.28 24.02 4.62
CA GLY A 219 4.36 24.83 4.06
C GLY A 219 5.22 24.16 2.99
N ARG A 220 4.81 22.99 2.48
CA ARG A 220 5.52 22.29 1.40
C ARG A 220 5.06 22.79 0.03
N ASP A 221 6.02 23.06 -0.84
CA ASP A 221 5.84 23.50 -2.23
C ASP A 221 6.26 22.44 -3.26
N ASP A 222 6.84 21.32 -2.80
CA ASP A 222 7.29 20.20 -3.61
C ASP A 222 6.24 19.10 -3.84
N ILE A 223 5.00 19.31 -3.41
CA ILE A 223 3.90 18.33 -3.54
C ILE A 223 3.23 18.46 -4.90
N ASP A 224 3.05 17.31 -5.60
CA ASP A 224 2.12 17.20 -6.73
C ASP A 224 0.70 17.11 -6.17
N THR A 225 -0.08 18.17 -6.38
CA THR A 225 -1.42 18.32 -5.81
C THR A 225 -2.53 17.67 -6.60
N ARG A 226 -2.23 16.86 -7.62
CA ARG A 226 -3.28 16.13 -8.37
C ARG A 226 -4.04 15.16 -7.48
N ARG A 227 -3.33 14.37 -6.64
CA ARG A 227 -3.97 13.32 -5.84
C ARG A 227 -3.21 13.02 -4.55
N ILE A 228 -3.96 12.85 -3.46
CA ILE A 228 -3.46 12.29 -2.19
C ILE A 228 -4.41 11.21 -1.71
N PHE A 229 -3.84 10.14 -1.18
CA PHE A 229 -4.59 9.16 -0.41
C PHE A 229 -4.47 9.42 1.09
N VAL A 230 -5.60 9.31 1.78
CA VAL A 230 -5.69 9.20 3.23
C VAL A 230 -6.09 7.75 3.51
N THR A 231 -5.11 6.92 3.78
CA THR A 231 -5.30 5.48 3.98
C THR A 231 -5.24 5.14 5.46
N HIS A 232 -6.22 4.39 5.96
CA HIS A 232 -6.27 4.06 7.37
C HIS A 232 -6.69 2.60 7.63
N SER A 233 -6.23 2.02 8.73
CA SER A 233 -6.84 0.82 9.31
C SER A 233 -8.09 1.21 10.11
N PRO A 234 -8.94 0.24 10.53
CA PRO A 234 -10.11 0.54 11.36
C PRO A 234 -9.79 1.50 12.51
N MET A 235 -10.43 2.65 12.52
CA MET A 235 -10.28 3.71 13.51
C MET A 235 -11.55 4.55 13.63
N ASP A 236 -11.57 5.50 14.57
CA ASP A 236 -12.69 6.42 14.79
C ASP A 236 -12.93 7.29 13.54
N SER A 237 -14.14 7.26 13.00
CA SER A 237 -14.53 8.01 11.81
C SER A 237 -14.42 9.52 11.97
N ASP A 238 -14.62 10.07 13.19
CA ASP A 238 -14.46 11.50 13.45
C ASP A 238 -12.98 11.94 13.29
N VAL A 239 -12.05 11.05 13.67
CA VAL A 239 -10.60 11.30 13.47
C VAL A 239 -10.27 11.30 11.99
N VAL A 240 -10.81 10.36 11.21
CA VAL A 240 -10.61 10.31 9.75
C VAL A 240 -11.19 11.55 9.08
N ALA A 241 -12.42 11.95 9.44
CA ALA A 241 -13.05 13.15 8.89
C ALA A 241 -12.24 14.43 9.17
N LYS A 242 -11.71 14.58 10.39
CA LYS A 242 -10.83 15.71 10.77
C LYS A 242 -9.50 15.65 9.99
N ALA A 243 -8.94 14.48 9.79
CA ALA A 243 -7.72 14.28 9.01
C ALA A 243 -7.91 14.75 7.56
N ILE A 244 -9.00 14.32 6.90
CA ILE A 244 -9.35 14.70 5.53
C ILE A 244 -9.58 16.21 5.43
N ALA A 245 -10.31 16.80 6.38
CA ALA A 245 -10.55 18.24 6.42
C ALA A 245 -9.23 19.02 6.52
N LEU A 246 -8.30 18.58 7.37
CA LEU A 246 -6.99 19.19 7.53
C LEU A 246 -6.12 19.05 6.27
N VAL A 247 -6.14 17.88 5.59
CA VAL A 247 -5.44 17.70 4.32
C VAL A 247 -5.90 18.72 3.28
N LYS A 248 -7.22 18.93 3.14
CA LYS A 248 -7.82 19.89 2.21
C LYS A 248 -7.53 21.36 2.60
N GLU A 249 -7.37 21.66 3.90
CA GLU A 249 -6.99 22.97 4.40
C GLU A 249 -5.52 23.31 4.05
N LEU A 250 -4.62 22.34 4.21
CA LEU A 250 -3.18 22.55 4.12
C LEU A 250 -2.64 22.60 2.69
N GLN A 251 -3.28 21.86 1.77
CA GLN A 251 -2.81 21.76 0.37
C GLN A 251 -4.02 21.67 -0.59
N PRO A 252 -3.94 22.33 -1.77
CA PRO A 252 -5.03 22.39 -2.73
C PRO A 252 -5.09 21.15 -3.62
N PHE A 253 -5.21 19.94 -3.02
CA PHE A 253 -5.33 18.72 -3.79
C PHE A 253 -6.62 18.70 -4.61
N GLU A 254 -6.50 18.31 -5.89
CA GLU A 254 -7.63 18.10 -6.78
C GLU A 254 -8.46 16.88 -6.37
N GLU A 255 -7.77 15.80 -5.94
CA GLU A 255 -8.39 14.58 -5.44
C GLU A 255 -7.84 14.22 -4.05
N VAL A 256 -8.71 14.15 -3.05
CA VAL A 256 -8.42 13.59 -1.72
C VAL A 256 -9.23 12.32 -1.57
N ILE A 257 -8.57 11.17 -1.63
CA ILE A 257 -9.22 9.85 -1.64
C ILE A 257 -8.97 9.16 -0.30
N GLU A 258 -10.08 8.86 0.39
CA GLU A 258 -10.08 8.01 1.58
C GLU A 258 -10.06 6.54 1.18
N THR A 259 -9.24 5.73 1.85
CA THR A 259 -9.17 4.29 1.61
C THR A 259 -8.94 3.51 2.90
N ASP A 260 -9.51 2.30 2.94
CA ASP A 260 -9.23 1.32 3.98
C ASP A 260 -7.98 0.51 3.63
N ALA A 261 -7.12 0.31 4.62
CA ALA A 261 -5.99 -0.60 4.51
C ALA A 261 -6.47 -2.06 4.53
N GLY A 262 -6.00 -2.88 3.58
CA GLY A 262 -6.29 -4.30 3.51
C GLY A 262 -5.70 -5.11 4.67
N CYS A 263 -6.08 -6.38 4.77
CA CYS A 263 -5.67 -7.24 5.89
C CYS A 263 -4.16 -7.47 5.95
N THR A 264 -3.47 -7.53 4.81
CA THR A 264 -2.00 -7.63 4.78
C THR A 264 -1.35 -6.42 5.43
N ILE A 265 -1.79 -5.21 5.09
CA ILE A 265 -1.28 -3.97 5.69
C ILE A 265 -1.66 -3.89 7.17
N CYS A 266 -2.91 -4.17 7.52
CA CYS A 266 -3.41 -4.20 8.90
C CYS A 266 -2.65 -5.19 9.79
N SER A 267 -2.23 -6.34 9.25
CA SER A 267 -1.44 -7.36 9.96
C SER A 267 -0.08 -6.84 10.45
N HIS A 268 0.47 -5.82 9.80
CA HIS A 268 1.76 -5.21 10.14
C HIS A 268 1.64 -3.83 10.81
N CYS A 269 0.56 -3.09 10.52
CA CYS A 269 0.37 -1.73 11.05
C CYS A 269 -0.51 -1.68 12.32
N GLY A 270 -1.37 -2.68 12.51
CA GLY A 270 -2.33 -2.71 13.61
C GLY A 270 -3.51 -1.75 13.41
N PRO A 271 -4.42 -1.68 14.39
CA PRO A 271 -5.55 -0.77 14.35
C PRO A 271 -5.11 0.68 14.61
N ASN A 272 -5.97 1.64 14.23
CA ASN A 272 -5.72 3.08 14.39
C ASN A 272 -4.38 3.54 13.76
N CYS A 273 -4.08 3.04 12.57
CA CYS A 273 -3.03 3.53 11.70
C CYS A 273 -3.63 4.47 10.65
N LEU A 274 -2.98 5.60 10.38
CA LEU A 274 -3.37 6.48 9.28
C LEU A 274 -2.13 7.00 8.57
N GLY A 275 -2.17 6.95 7.24
CA GLY A 275 -1.13 7.43 6.35
C GLY A 275 -1.62 8.46 5.35
N VAL A 276 -0.71 9.33 4.90
CA VAL A 276 -0.89 10.17 3.72
C VAL A 276 0.16 9.80 2.69
N LEU A 277 -0.30 9.54 1.46
CA LEU A 277 0.53 9.05 0.37
C LEU A 277 0.25 9.89 -0.89
N PHE A 278 1.30 10.45 -1.46
CA PHE A 278 1.18 11.38 -2.59
C PHE A 278 2.49 11.40 -3.40
N PHE A 279 2.45 11.99 -4.59
CA PHE A 279 3.66 12.26 -5.36
C PHE A 279 4.30 13.60 -4.99
N LYS A 280 5.62 13.66 -5.03
CA LYS A 280 6.36 14.92 -5.13
C LYS A 280 6.38 15.37 -6.60
N LYS A 281 6.52 16.67 -6.83
CA LYS A 281 6.75 17.24 -8.16
C LYS A 281 7.98 16.63 -8.82
N ALA A 282 8.00 16.65 -10.16
CA ALA A 282 9.13 16.20 -10.95
C ALA A 282 10.35 17.14 -10.80
#